data_edfdc82d2d3be587a73cc7fe7c59abce
#
_entry.id   edfdc82d2d3be587a73cc7fe7c59abce
#
_cell.length_a   1.000
_cell.length_b   1.000
_cell.length_c   1.000
_cell.angle_alpha   90.00
_cell.angle_beta   90.00
_cell.angle_gamma   90.00
#
_symmetry.space_group_name_H-M   'P 1'
#
loop_
_entity.id
_entity.type
_entity.pdbx_description
1 polymer ?
#
loop_
_entity_poly.entity_id
_entity_poly.type
_entity_poly.pdbx_seq_one_letter_code
_entity_poly.pdbx_strand_id
1 'polypeptide(L)'
;MKNYCLVLLIMATLLNSCLIAQKDVVSPEILVREGYKLSIVQKDITNPRDLVMNTEGVLFVSLPGAGEIKACRDKDKDGYYETVTTFVKGHPKAHGMYWHDGWLWYSESGAIFKARDTNNDGVADEDITVIPAGKLPSGGGHWWRPVLILNNRIYTSIGCSGNIDDETQTDRLKIWSFALDGSDKKLFCGGLRNTEKLVVRPGTNEIWGMDHGSDNFGEIMEKKDKAGRKPITDWNPPCEMNHYVQDAFYGHPYITGNRLPRYEFMNRADIVEWAAKTTSPAWATGSHYAPNGMTFYDANQFPNAKGDAFVAYHGSWNRSVKGGYAVTKVLFENGAPYGEQTYVKFEKNDDLFGRPVDVQVALDGSLLISDDWGNKIYRLTYVGK
;
A
#
# COMPACT_ATOMS: atom_id res chain seq x y z
N MET A 1 -62.11 -12.28 6.35
CA MET A 1 -60.91 -12.74 5.61
C MET A 1 -60.02 -11.60 5.07
N LYS A 2 -60.10 -10.36 5.61
CA LYS A 2 -59.26 -9.20 5.14
C LYS A 2 -58.13 -8.80 6.08
N ASN A 3 -58.02 -9.37 7.28
CA ASN A 3 -57.04 -8.93 8.27
C ASN A 3 -55.78 -9.82 8.40
N TYR A 4 -55.72 -10.96 7.73
CA TYR A 4 -54.55 -11.87 7.80
C TYR A 4 -53.47 -11.57 6.76
N CYS A 5 -53.82 -10.90 5.64
CA CYS A 5 -52.82 -10.53 4.61
C CYS A 5 -51.90 -9.37 5.00
N LEU A 6 -52.34 -8.44 5.87
CA LEU A 6 -51.55 -7.29 6.25
C LEU A 6 -50.43 -7.63 7.26
N VAL A 7 -50.72 -8.60 8.15
CA VAL A 7 -49.73 -9.04 9.16
C VAL A 7 -48.58 -9.86 8.54
N LEU A 8 -48.90 -10.67 7.50
CA LEU A 8 -47.87 -11.43 6.77
C LEU A 8 -46.96 -10.57 5.92
N LEU A 9 -47.45 -9.42 5.38
CA LEU A 9 -46.64 -8.51 4.58
C LEU A 9 -45.65 -7.70 5.47
N ILE A 10 -46.07 -7.33 6.67
CA ILE A 10 -45.23 -6.60 7.63
C ILE A 10 -44.16 -7.52 8.22
N MET A 11 -44.47 -8.80 8.48
CA MET A 11 -43.44 -9.75 8.94
C MET A 11 -42.43 -10.09 7.83
N ALA A 12 -42.83 -10.16 6.56
CA ALA A 12 -41.93 -10.42 5.45
C ALA A 12 -40.94 -9.24 5.20
N THR A 13 -41.39 -7.99 5.39
CA THR A 13 -40.54 -6.81 5.26
C THR A 13 -39.58 -6.65 6.45
N LEU A 14 -39.98 -7.02 7.66
CA LEU A 14 -39.11 -7.00 8.84
C LEU A 14 -38.07 -8.15 8.82
N LEU A 15 -38.41 -9.31 8.28
CA LEU A 15 -37.47 -10.40 8.10
C LEU A 15 -36.44 -10.12 6.98
N ASN A 16 -36.83 -9.46 5.89
CA ASN A 16 -35.88 -9.02 4.86
C ASN A 16 -34.93 -7.92 5.36
N SER A 17 -35.40 -6.95 6.15
CA SER A 17 -34.52 -5.94 6.72
C SER A 17 -33.56 -6.51 7.77
N CYS A 18 -33.93 -7.56 8.50
CA CYS A 18 -33.06 -8.23 9.46
C CYS A 18 -31.99 -9.11 8.79
N LEU A 19 -32.28 -9.69 7.62
CA LEU A 19 -31.35 -10.50 6.84
C LEU A 19 -30.31 -9.67 6.06
N ILE A 20 -30.64 -8.43 5.71
CA ILE A 20 -29.72 -7.50 5.03
C ILE A 20 -28.69 -6.93 6.03
N ALA A 21 -29.08 -6.72 7.29
CA ALA A 21 -28.20 -6.14 8.32
C ALA A 21 -27.06 -7.06 8.78
N GLN A 22 -27.09 -8.36 8.48
CA GLN A 22 -26.09 -9.31 9.01
C GLN A 22 -24.89 -9.52 8.08
N LYS A 23 -24.90 -9.00 6.84
CA LYS A 23 -23.82 -9.18 5.86
C LYS A 23 -22.67 -8.15 5.92
N ASP A 24 -22.84 -7.04 6.61
CA ASP A 24 -21.93 -5.89 6.57
C ASP A 24 -21.29 -5.58 7.93
N VAL A 25 -21.20 -6.55 8.82
CA VAL A 25 -20.59 -6.37 10.14
C VAL A 25 -19.09 -6.66 10.04
N VAL A 26 -18.28 -5.71 10.49
CA VAL A 26 -16.85 -5.92 10.70
C VAL A 26 -16.68 -7.05 11.73
N SER A 27 -15.76 -7.97 11.48
CA SER A 27 -15.48 -9.05 12.45
C SER A 27 -15.12 -8.45 13.82
N PRO A 28 -15.76 -8.89 14.91
CA PRO A 28 -15.43 -8.42 16.26
C PRO A 28 -14.02 -8.81 16.71
N GLU A 29 -13.37 -9.72 16.00
CA GLU A 29 -11.99 -10.13 16.26
C GLU A 29 -10.95 -9.14 15.71
N ILE A 30 -11.35 -8.23 14.80
CA ILE A 30 -10.51 -7.14 14.35
C ILE A 30 -10.41 -6.12 15.49
N LEU A 31 -9.19 -5.90 15.96
CA LEU A 31 -8.96 -4.93 17.02
C LEU A 31 -8.86 -3.52 16.44
N VAL A 32 -9.67 -2.63 16.96
CA VAL A 32 -9.71 -1.21 16.55
C VAL A 32 -9.34 -0.35 17.76
N ARG A 33 -8.48 0.64 17.55
CA ARG A 33 -8.07 1.60 18.58
C ARG A 33 -9.28 2.26 19.23
N GLU A 34 -9.23 2.44 20.54
CA GLU A 34 -10.26 3.17 21.30
C GLU A 34 -10.47 4.58 20.75
N GLY A 35 -11.73 5.01 20.64
CA GLY A 35 -12.14 6.26 20.04
C GLY A 35 -12.33 6.19 18.52
N TYR A 36 -12.11 5.03 17.90
CA TYR A 36 -12.27 4.82 16.46
C TYR A 36 -13.30 3.73 16.17
N LYS A 37 -13.94 3.87 15.00
CA LYS A 37 -14.88 2.88 14.45
C LYS A 37 -14.38 2.44 13.08
N LEU A 38 -14.34 1.12 12.86
CA LEU A 38 -14.10 0.53 11.55
C LEU A 38 -15.44 0.12 10.94
N SER A 39 -15.69 0.48 9.68
CA SER A 39 -16.87 0.08 8.91
C SER A 39 -16.46 -0.43 7.54
N ILE A 40 -17.28 -1.30 6.95
CA ILE A 40 -17.12 -1.74 5.56
C ILE A 40 -17.82 -0.71 4.68
N VAL A 41 -17.08 -0.14 3.71
CA VAL A 41 -17.60 0.88 2.78
C VAL A 41 -17.66 0.40 1.34
N GLN A 42 -17.06 -0.75 1.05
CA GLN A 42 -17.26 -1.50 -0.18
C GLN A 42 -16.94 -2.98 0.09
N LYS A 43 -17.76 -3.86 -0.44
CA LYS A 43 -17.62 -5.32 -0.43
C LYS A 43 -17.76 -5.85 -1.84
N ASP A 44 -17.52 -7.12 -2.03
CA ASP A 44 -17.63 -7.80 -3.33
C ASP A 44 -16.67 -7.19 -4.40
N ILE A 45 -15.54 -6.64 -3.93
CA ILE A 45 -14.47 -6.13 -4.77
C ILE A 45 -13.24 -7.05 -4.65
N THR A 46 -12.99 -7.85 -5.68
CA THR A 46 -12.04 -8.97 -5.59
C THR A 46 -10.60 -8.49 -5.58
N ASN A 47 -9.83 -8.83 -4.53
CA ASN A 47 -8.41 -8.50 -4.36
C ASN A 47 -8.08 -7.02 -4.60
N PRO A 48 -8.76 -6.06 -3.90
CA PRO A 48 -8.45 -4.64 -4.04
C PRO A 48 -7.05 -4.34 -3.51
N ARG A 49 -6.27 -3.55 -4.27
CA ARG A 49 -4.89 -3.23 -3.91
C ARG A 49 -4.70 -1.74 -3.67
N ASP A 50 -4.16 -1.00 -4.63
CA ASP A 50 -3.88 0.43 -4.49
C ASP A 50 -5.16 1.26 -4.48
N LEU A 51 -5.19 2.31 -3.67
CA LEU A 51 -6.31 3.23 -3.52
C LEU A 51 -5.86 4.65 -3.88
N VAL A 52 -6.66 5.33 -4.69
CA VAL A 52 -6.48 6.76 -4.98
C VAL A 52 -7.84 7.44 -5.00
N MET A 53 -7.96 8.58 -4.33
CA MET A 53 -9.16 9.39 -4.36
C MET A 53 -8.90 10.67 -5.16
N ASN A 54 -9.84 11.03 -6.04
CA ASN A 54 -9.78 12.32 -6.72
C ASN A 54 -10.40 13.45 -5.88
N THR A 55 -10.33 14.65 -6.39
CA THR A 55 -10.87 15.86 -5.72
C THR A 55 -12.40 15.90 -5.62
N GLU A 56 -13.09 15.03 -6.36
CA GLU A 56 -14.56 14.92 -6.36
C GLU A 56 -15.08 13.80 -5.45
N GLY A 57 -14.16 13.03 -4.81
CA GLY A 57 -14.51 11.93 -3.93
C GLY A 57 -14.72 10.59 -4.63
N VAL A 58 -14.37 10.48 -5.91
CA VAL A 58 -14.34 9.18 -6.59
C VAL A 58 -13.14 8.39 -6.08
N LEU A 59 -13.38 7.20 -5.56
CA LEU A 59 -12.32 6.29 -5.12
C LEU A 59 -11.97 5.34 -6.26
N PHE A 60 -10.74 5.42 -6.76
CA PHE A 60 -10.18 4.46 -7.70
C PHE A 60 -9.51 3.32 -6.94
N VAL A 61 -9.75 2.10 -7.41
CA VAL A 61 -9.25 0.87 -6.79
C VAL A 61 -8.63 -0.02 -7.84
N SER A 62 -7.34 -0.34 -7.72
CA SER A 62 -6.68 -1.26 -8.63
C SER A 62 -6.98 -2.72 -8.29
N LEU A 63 -7.24 -3.53 -9.33
CA LEU A 63 -7.51 -4.97 -9.26
C LEU A 63 -6.51 -5.70 -10.17
N PRO A 64 -5.25 -5.89 -9.74
CA PRO A 64 -4.19 -6.42 -10.63
C PRO A 64 -4.50 -7.81 -11.17
N GLY A 65 -5.20 -8.64 -10.38
CA GLY A 65 -5.60 -9.99 -10.80
C GLY A 65 -6.64 -10.00 -11.93
N ALA A 66 -7.52 -9.01 -11.95
CA ALA A 66 -8.53 -8.83 -13.01
C ALA A 66 -7.97 -8.00 -14.19
N GLY A 67 -6.89 -7.27 -14.01
CA GLY A 67 -6.38 -6.30 -14.98
C GLY A 67 -7.30 -5.10 -15.16
N GLU A 68 -7.88 -4.63 -14.06
CA GLU A 68 -8.88 -3.57 -14.06
C GLU A 68 -8.58 -2.51 -12.99
N ILE A 69 -9.12 -1.32 -13.19
CA ILE A 69 -9.28 -0.30 -12.14
C ILE A 69 -10.77 0.01 -12.04
N LYS A 70 -11.29 -0.01 -10.81
CA LYS A 70 -12.67 0.39 -10.53
C LYS A 70 -12.74 1.85 -10.13
N ALA A 71 -13.83 2.53 -10.51
CA ALA A 71 -14.24 3.81 -9.96
C ALA A 71 -15.45 3.60 -9.05
N CYS A 72 -15.28 3.92 -7.78
CA CYS A 72 -16.29 3.73 -6.74
C CYS A 72 -16.82 5.10 -6.32
N ARG A 73 -18.16 5.26 -6.31
CA ARG A 73 -18.84 6.51 -5.97
C ARG A 73 -19.86 6.26 -4.87
N ASP A 74 -19.83 7.14 -3.89
CA ASP A 74 -20.83 7.30 -2.83
C ASP A 74 -21.76 8.44 -3.27
N LYS A 75 -22.88 8.10 -3.91
CA LYS A 75 -23.79 9.08 -4.52
C LYS A 75 -24.73 9.73 -3.52
N ASP A 76 -25.18 8.99 -2.51
CA ASP A 76 -26.11 9.48 -1.50
C ASP A 76 -25.40 10.04 -0.26
N LYS A 77 -24.05 9.95 -0.24
CA LYS A 77 -23.15 10.47 0.80
C LYS A 77 -23.37 9.85 2.19
N ASP A 78 -23.77 8.58 2.22
CA ASP A 78 -23.92 7.81 3.47
C ASP A 78 -22.60 7.20 3.95
N GLY A 79 -21.54 7.28 3.13
CA GLY A 79 -20.21 6.75 3.40
C GLY A 79 -19.96 5.38 2.79
N TYR A 80 -20.94 4.74 2.16
CA TYR A 80 -20.80 3.50 1.42
C TYR A 80 -20.66 3.79 -0.09
N TYR A 81 -19.82 3.05 -0.80
CA TYR A 81 -19.60 3.21 -2.24
C TYR A 81 -20.52 2.28 -3.03
N GLU A 82 -21.81 2.64 -3.16
CA GLU A 82 -22.83 1.79 -3.78
C GLU A 82 -22.70 1.70 -5.31
N THR A 83 -22.08 2.69 -5.95
CA THR A 83 -21.88 2.69 -7.40
C THR A 83 -20.44 2.34 -7.74
N VAL A 84 -20.25 1.19 -8.38
CA VAL A 84 -18.94 0.72 -8.83
C VAL A 84 -18.96 0.46 -10.33
N THR A 85 -18.11 1.16 -11.07
CA THR A 85 -17.91 0.97 -12.52
C THR A 85 -16.51 0.44 -12.80
N THR A 86 -16.32 -0.19 -13.95
CA THR A 86 -14.97 -0.52 -14.45
C THR A 86 -14.44 0.69 -15.18
N PHE A 87 -13.50 1.41 -14.55
CA PHE A 87 -12.90 2.62 -15.09
C PHE A 87 -11.99 2.32 -16.28
N VAL A 88 -11.02 1.41 -16.10
CA VAL A 88 -10.22 0.84 -17.20
C VAL A 88 -10.18 -0.68 -17.08
N LYS A 89 -9.96 -1.39 -18.20
CA LYS A 89 -9.84 -2.85 -18.27
C LYS A 89 -8.82 -3.27 -19.34
N GLY A 90 -8.34 -4.51 -19.24
CA GLY A 90 -7.38 -5.06 -20.18
C GLY A 90 -5.94 -4.66 -19.88
N HIS A 91 -5.66 -4.24 -18.65
CA HIS A 91 -4.34 -3.86 -18.14
C HIS A 91 -3.81 -4.90 -17.12
N PRO A 92 -3.21 -5.99 -17.58
CA PRO A 92 -2.71 -7.04 -16.69
C PRO A 92 -1.75 -6.48 -15.65
N LYS A 93 -2.03 -6.79 -14.38
CA LYS A 93 -1.23 -6.27 -13.26
C LYS A 93 -1.32 -4.75 -13.08
N ALA A 94 -2.44 -4.10 -13.46
CA ALA A 94 -2.70 -2.70 -13.11
C ALA A 94 -2.55 -2.53 -11.59
N HIS A 95 -1.65 -1.62 -11.14
CA HIS A 95 -1.32 -1.48 -9.73
C HIS A 95 -1.22 -0.04 -9.28
N GLY A 96 -0.01 0.52 -9.22
CA GLY A 96 0.23 1.83 -8.65
C GLY A 96 -0.52 2.93 -9.39
N MET A 97 -1.20 3.78 -8.64
CA MET A 97 -2.03 4.84 -9.18
C MET A 97 -1.68 6.20 -8.56
N TYR A 98 -1.96 7.27 -9.31
CA TYR A 98 -1.82 8.65 -8.84
C TYR A 98 -2.80 9.56 -9.59
N TRP A 99 -3.55 10.39 -8.85
CA TRP A 99 -4.42 11.40 -9.46
C TRP A 99 -3.67 12.70 -9.65
N HIS A 100 -3.62 13.20 -10.87
CA HIS A 100 -2.96 14.46 -11.20
C HIS A 100 -3.61 15.15 -12.38
N ASP A 101 -3.98 16.41 -12.22
CA ASP A 101 -4.48 17.31 -13.26
C ASP A 101 -5.62 16.69 -14.11
N GLY A 102 -6.64 16.15 -13.43
CA GLY A 102 -7.81 15.54 -14.08
C GLY A 102 -7.58 14.16 -14.69
N TRP A 103 -6.39 13.57 -14.50
CA TRP A 103 -6.03 12.25 -14.99
C TRP A 103 -5.73 11.28 -13.86
N LEU A 104 -6.21 10.06 -14.01
CA LEU A 104 -5.69 8.93 -13.25
C LEU A 104 -4.48 8.37 -13.99
N TRP A 105 -3.30 8.54 -13.40
CA TRP A 105 -2.08 7.89 -13.83
C TRP A 105 -2.00 6.51 -13.19
N TYR A 106 -1.62 5.49 -13.96
CA TYR A 106 -1.52 4.13 -13.43
C TYR A 106 -0.44 3.32 -14.14
N SER A 107 -0.04 2.22 -13.53
CA SER A 107 1.03 1.36 -14.03
C SER A 107 0.56 -0.07 -14.27
N GLU A 108 1.19 -0.72 -15.21
CA GLU A 108 1.44 -2.17 -15.22
C GLU A 108 2.87 -2.46 -14.79
N SER A 109 3.24 -3.75 -14.72
CA SER A 109 4.61 -4.13 -14.35
C SER A 109 5.70 -3.52 -15.24
N GLY A 110 5.44 -3.28 -16.52
CA GLY A 110 6.42 -2.78 -17.49
C GLY A 110 6.02 -1.53 -18.26
N ALA A 111 4.92 -0.86 -17.88
CA ALA A 111 4.36 0.27 -18.61
C ALA A 111 3.68 1.26 -17.68
N ILE A 112 3.50 2.51 -18.11
CA ILE A 112 2.74 3.54 -17.41
C ILE A 112 1.74 4.17 -18.38
N PHE A 113 0.53 4.40 -17.87
CA PHE A 113 -0.61 4.93 -18.60
C PHE A 113 -1.22 6.11 -17.84
N LYS A 114 -2.11 6.85 -18.53
CA LYS A 114 -3.03 7.78 -17.90
C LYS A 114 -4.40 7.69 -18.56
N ALA A 115 -5.45 7.78 -17.74
CA ALA A 115 -6.82 7.71 -18.23
C ALA A 115 -7.69 8.81 -17.60
N ARG A 116 -8.74 9.22 -18.30
CA ARG A 116 -9.74 10.14 -17.76
C ARG A 116 -11.14 9.84 -18.29
N ASP A 117 -12.11 10.16 -17.46
CA ASP A 117 -13.53 10.17 -17.75
C ASP A 117 -13.95 11.62 -18.01
N THR A 118 -14.41 11.94 -19.23
CA THR A 118 -14.76 13.30 -19.65
C THR A 118 -16.26 13.58 -19.55
N ASN A 119 -17.07 12.52 -19.43
CA ASN A 119 -18.53 12.60 -19.37
C ASN A 119 -19.11 12.27 -17.99
N ASN A 120 -18.24 11.90 -17.04
CA ASN A 120 -18.55 11.56 -15.64
C ASN A 120 -19.49 10.33 -15.46
N ASP A 121 -19.38 9.34 -16.37
CA ASP A 121 -20.15 8.09 -16.27
C ASP A 121 -19.41 7.00 -15.47
N GLY A 122 -18.14 7.22 -15.14
CA GLY A 122 -17.29 6.31 -14.37
C GLY A 122 -16.53 5.30 -15.20
N VAL A 123 -16.46 5.53 -16.51
CA VAL A 123 -15.65 4.77 -17.46
C VAL A 123 -14.69 5.74 -18.13
N ALA A 124 -13.45 5.37 -18.34
CA ALA A 124 -12.49 6.21 -19.03
C ALA A 124 -12.84 6.33 -20.51
N ASP A 125 -13.00 7.58 -21.00
CA ASP A 125 -13.15 7.89 -22.42
C ASP A 125 -11.79 7.95 -23.13
N GLU A 126 -10.75 8.30 -22.40
CA GLU A 126 -9.38 8.37 -22.90
C GLU A 126 -8.47 7.49 -22.01
N ASP A 127 -7.67 6.66 -22.66
CA ASP A 127 -6.68 5.79 -22.03
C ASP A 127 -5.40 5.80 -22.88
N ILE A 128 -4.35 6.45 -22.36
CA ILE A 128 -3.16 6.83 -23.12
C ILE A 128 -1.94 6.12 -22.53
N THR A 129 -1.19 5.42 -23.37
CA THR A 129 0.12 4.89 -23.02
C THR A 129 1.14 6.03 -22.94
N VAL A 130 1.77 6.19 -21.78
CA VAL A 130 2.82 7.18 -21.53
C VAL A 130 4.21 6.54 -21.64
N ILE A 131 4.43 5.44 -20.93
CA ILE A 131 5.66 4.65 -21.06
C ILE A 131 5.26 3.28 -21.58
N PRO A 132 5.59 2.92 -22.82
CA PRO A 132 5.16 1.66 -23.42
C PRO A 132 5.88 0.46 -22.83
N ALA A 133 5.24 -0.71 -22.92
CA ALA A 133 5.82 -1.98 -22.53
C ALA A 133 7.19 -2.23 -23.16
N GLY A 134 8.11 -2.82 -22.41
CA GLY A 134 9.49 -3.05 -22.82
C GLY A 134 10.45 -1.88 -22.53
N LYS A 135 9.95 -0.73 -22.06
CA LYS A 135 10.80 0.39 -21.62
C LYS A 135 11.16 0.30 -20.13
N LEU A 136 10.36 -0.40 -19.35
CA LEU A 136 10.66 -0.70 -17.96
C LEU A 136 10.83 -2.22 -17.80
N PRO A 137 11.76 -2.69 -16.96
CA PRO A 137 11.85 -4.12 -16.60
C PRO A 137 10.51 -4.60 -16.06
N SER A 138 10.02 -5.71 -16.54
CA SER A 138 8.74 -6.33 -16.12
C SER A 138 8.95 -7.66 -15.43
N GLY A 139 7.92 -8.14 -14.71
CA GLY A 139 7.96 -9.44 -14.01
C GLY A 139 8.95 -9.48 -12.85
N GLY A 140 9.37 -10.69 -12.48
CA GLY A 140 10.15 -10.95 -11.27
C GLY A 140 9.28 -11.02 -10.02
N GLY A 141 9.92 -11.22 -8.86
CA GLY A 141 9.22 -11.33 -7.57
C GLY A 141 8.57 -10.01 -7.13
N HIS A 142 9.20 -8.88 -7.47
CA HIS A 142 8.73 -7.54 -7.09
C HIS A 142 8.36 -6.74 -8.35
N TRP A 143 7.27 -7.15 -8.99
CA TRP A 143 6.78 -6.56 -10.23
C TRP A 143 5.86 -5.33 -10.01
N TRP A 144 5.51 -5.02 -8.77
CA TRP A 144 4.70 -3.87 -8.39
C TRP A 144 5.39 -2.56 -8.79
N ARG A 145 4.62 -1.63 -9.33
CA ARG A 145 5.12 -0.33 -9.80
C ARG A 145 4.28 0.77 -9.21
N PRO A 146 4.81 1.59 -8.29
CA PRO A 146 4.14 2.84 -7.90
C PRO A 146 4.21 3.85 -9.04
N VAL A 147 3.27 4.75 -9.06
CA VAL A 147 3.31 5.98 -9.85
C VAL A 147 3.17 7.16 -8.90
N LEU A 148 4.05 8.14 -9.02
CA LEU A 148 3.98 9.41 -8.34
C LEU A 148 4.27 10.52 -9.33
N ILE A 149 3.46 11.58 -9.33
CA ILE A 149 3.74 12.80 -10.11
C ILE A 149 4.16 13.90 -9.14
N LEU A 150 5.35 14.45 -9.37
CA LEU A 150 5.89 15.56 -8.58
C LEU A 150 6.73 16.46 -9.48
N ASN A 151 6.53 17.78 -9.39
CA ASN A 151 7.30 18.78 -10.15
C ASN A 151 7.36 18.47 -11.67
N ASN A 152 6.22 18.12 -12.26
CA ASN A 152 6.08 17.74 -13.66
C ASN A 152 6.96 16.55 -14.08
N ARG A 153 7.22 15.62 -13.16
CA ARG A 153 7.92 14.36 -13.44
C ARG A 153 7.17 13.17 -12.86
N ILE A 154 7.24 12.07 -13.58
CA ILE A 154 6.78 10.75 -13.14
C ILE A 154 7.91 10.10 -12.34
N TYR A 155 7.62 9.57 -11.17
CA TYR A 155 8.53 8.73 -10.39
C TYR A 155 7.94 7.33 -10.26
N THR A 156 8.80 6.31 -10.42
CA THR A 156 8.42 4.91 -10.24
C THR A 156 9.59 4.09 -9.70
N SER A 157 9.35 3.15 -8.81
CA SER A 157 10.35 2.20 -8.33
C SER A 157 10.35 0.95 -9.19
N ILE A 158 11.52 0.33 -9.35
CA ILE A 158 11.69 -0.97 -10.00
C ILE A 158 12.43 -1.89 -9.03
N GLY A 159 11.72 -2.82 -8.42
CA GLY A 159 12.25 -3.70 -7.39
C GLY A 159 13.12 -4.82 -7.93
N CYS A 160 13.70 -5.60 -7.01
CA CYS A 160 14.50 -6.80 -7.27
C CYS A 160 13.68 -7.85 -8.02
N SER A 161 14.29 -8.59 -8.93
CA SER A 161 13.61 -9.71 -9.62
C SER A 161 13.40 -10.93 -8.72
N GLY A 162 14.29 -11.13 -7.75
CA GLY A 162 14.23 -12.19 -6.75
C GLY A 162 14.30 -11.66 -5.33
N ASN A 163 15.01 -12.36 -4.44
CA ASN A 163 15.10 -11.98 -3.02
C ASN A 163 16.23 -10.97 -2.74
N ILE A 164 17.46 -11.30 -3.20
CA ILE A 164 18.68 -10.52 -2.94
C ILE A 164 19.60 -10.52 -4.17
N ASP A 165 19.04 -10.58 -5.37
CA ASP A 165 19.84 -10.62 -6.59
C ASP A 165 20.60 -9.30 -6.78
N ASP A 166 21.88 -9.42 -7.18
CA ASP A 166 22.71 -8.27 -7.50
C ASP A 166 22.35 -7.72 -8.89
N GLU A 167 21.41 -6.82 -8.93
CA GLU A 167 20.91 -6.15 -10.13
C GLU A 167 21.30 -4.67 -10.15
N THR A 168 22.32 -4.28 -9.36
CA THR A 168 22.77 -2.87 -9.24
C THR A 168 23.19 -2.26 -10.57
N GLN A 169 23.65 -3.07 -11.54
CA GLN A 169 24.04 -2.62 -12.87
C GLN A 169 22.89 -2.62 -13.89
N THR A 170 21.67 -2.93 -13.46
CA THR A 170 20.46 -2.93 -14.30
C THR A 170 19.55 -1.75 -13.96
N ASP A 171 18.40 -1.67 -14.60
CA ASP A 171 17.35 -0.67 -14.24
C ASP A 171 16.61 -1.02 -12.94
N ARG A 172 16.82 -2.21 -12.38
CA ARG A 172 16.21 -2.66 -11.12
C ARG A 172 16.90 -2.08 -9.89
N LEU A 173 16.29 -2.23 -8.74
CA LEU A 173 16.74 -1.73 -7.42
C LEU A 173 16.79 -0.19 -7.35
N LYS A 174 15.95 0.50 -8.12
CA LYS A 174 16.05 1.95 -8.34
C LYS A 174 14.69 2.63 -8.39
N ILE A 175 14.67 3.88 -8.02
CA ILE A 175 13.62 4.82 -8.42
C ILE A 175 14.13 5.59 -9.64
N TRP A 176 13.30 5.59 -10.69
CA TRP A 176 13.51 6.35 -11.90
C TRP A 176 12.52 7.49 -12.00
N SER A 177 12.94 8.59 -12.62
CA SER A 177 12.03 9.67 -13.01
C SER A 177 12.02 9.90 -14.51
N PHE A 178 10.88 10.37 -15.02
CA PHE A 178 10.63 10.65 -16.44
C PHE A 178 9.92 11.97 -16.57
N ALA A 179 10.00 12.62 -17.73
CA ALA A 179 9.08 13.69 -18.09
C ALA A 179 7.64 13.15 -18.20
N LEU A 180 6.62 14.03 -18.18
CA LEU A 180 5.20 13.62 -18.21
C LEU A 180 4.79 12.94 -19.54
N ASP A 181 5.60 13.05 -20.58
CA ASP A 181 5.42 12.33 -21.84
C ASP A 181 6.14 10.98 -21.90
N GLY A 182 6.76 10.55 -20.79
CA GLY A 182 7.54 9.32 -20.67
C GLY A 182 8.98 9.40 -21.19
N SER A 183 9.42 10.55 -21.68
CA SER A 183 10.79 10.81 -22.09
C SER A 183 11.72 11.20 -20.93
N ASP A 184 12.96 11.56 -21.21
CA ASP A 184 13.94 12.12 -20.24
C ASP A 184 14.09 11.27 -18.97
N LYS A 185 14.35 9.95 -19.16
CA LYS A 185 14.62 9.01 -18.07
C LYS A 185 15.85 9.42 -17.28
N LYS A 186 15.71 9.60 -15.97
CA LYS A 186 16.80 9.93 -15.04
C LYS A 186 16.76 9.04 -13.81
N LEU A 187 17.93 8.58 -13.37
CA LEU A 187 18.07 7.93 -12.07
C LEU A 187 17.74 8.93 -10.96
N PHE A 188 16.89 8.53 -10.02
CA PHE A 188 16.63 9.32 -8.82
C PHE A 188 17.44 8.77 -7.62
N CYS A 189 17.27 7.50 -7.27
CA CYS A 189 18.07 6.85 -6.22
C CYS A 189 18.10 5.34 -6.45
N GLY A 190 18.91 4.62 -5.65
CA GLY A 190 19.07 3.17 -5.80
C GLY A 190 19.21 2.42 -4.48
N GLY A 191 19.36 1.10 -4.56
CA GLY A 191 19.50 0.24 -3.40
C GLY A 191 18.18 -0.14 -2.73
N LEU A 192 17.12 -0.30 -3.51
CA LEU A 192 15.76 -0.62 -3.06
C LEU A 192 15.41 -2.07 -3.40
N ARG A 193 14.71 -2.76 -2.48
CA ARG A 193 14.26 -4.12 -2.76
C ARG A 193 12.86 -4.17 -3.37
N ASN A 194 11.88 -3.60 -2.71
CA ASN A 194 10.47 -3.60 -3.13
C ASN A 194 9.71 -2.45 -2.49
N THR A 195 9.64 -1.31 -3.16
CA THR A 195 8.82 -0.17 -2.74
C THR A 195 7.57 -0.12 -3.61
N GLU A 196 6.41 -0.45 -3.04
CA GLU A 196 5.15 -0.57 -3.78
C GLU A 196 4.35 0.73 -3.88
N LYS A 197 4.61 1.70 -2.99
CA LYS A 197 3.96 3.02 -3.02
C LYS A 197 4.96 4.13 -2.73
N LEU A 198 4.82 5.22 -3.47
CA LEU A 198 5.55 6.48 -3.25
C LEU A 198 4.56 7.58 -2.90
N VAL A 199 4.89 8.39 -1.90
CA VAL A 199 4.04 9.50 -1.45
C VAL A 199 4.88 10.76 -1.24
N VAL A 200 4.24 11.92 -1.36
CA VAL A 200 4.86 13.20 -1.02
C VAL A 200 4.42 13.60 0.39
N ARG A 201 5.36 14.05 1.20
CA ARG A 201 5.03 14.63 2.50
C ARG A 201 4.36 16.00 2.28
N PRO A 202 3.15 16.22 2.85
CA PRO A 202 2.41 17.45 2.64
C PRO A 202 3.21 18.71 2.97
N GLY A 203 3.11 19.72 2.10
CA GLY A 203 3.82 21.00 2.24
C GLY A 203 5.31 20.96 1.86
N THR A 204 5.80 19.83 1.32
CA THR A 204 7.19 19.64 0.90
C THR A 204 7.28 19.03 -0.49
N ASN A 205 8.50 18.84 -1.02
CA ASN A 205 8.80 18.02 -2.19
C ASN A 205 9.51 16.71 -1.79
N GLU A 206 9.38 16.28 -0.55
CA GLU A 206 10.01 15.07 -0.04
C GLU A 206 9.24 13.82 -0.51
N ILE A 207 9.95 12.91 -1.17
CA ILE A 207 9.41 11.62 -1.59
C ILE A 207 9.68 10.59 -0.50
N TRP A 208 8.63 9.94 -0.03
CA TRP A 208 8.69 8.89 0.97
C TRP A 208 8.09 7.59 0.44
N GLY A 209 8.50 6.46 1.03
CA GLY A 209 7.93 5.15 0.74
C GLY A 209 8.39 4.12 1.75
N MET A 210 7.75 2.95 1.69
CA MET A 210 8.11 1.79 2.48
C MET A 210 8.83 0.76 1.60
N ASP A 211 9.97 0.24 2.05
CA ASP A 211 10.70 -0.82 1.36
C ASP A 211 10.66 -2.13 2.16
N HIS A 212 10.39 -3.23 1.47
CA HIS A 212 10.26 -4.54 2.11
C HIS A 212 11.64 -5.13 2.43
N GLY A 213 11.85 -5.55 3.68
CA GLY A 213 13.00 -6.35 4.06
C GLY A 213 13.04 -7.69 3.30
N SER A 214 14.24 -8.21 3.07
CA SER A 214 14.42 -9.48 2.36
C SER A 214 13.99 -10.69 3.20
N ASP A 215 13.67 -11.78 2.53
CA ASP A 215 13.31 -13.05 3.17
C ASP A 215 14.54 -13.88 3.54
N ASN A 216 14.34 -14.83 4.48
CA ASN A 216 15.30 -15.86 4.86
C ASN A 216 16.70 -15.35 5.33
N PHE A 217 16.72 -14.18 5.96
CA PHE A 217 17.97 -13.49 6.32
C PHE A 217 18.92 -14.33 7.17
N GLY A 218 18.41 -15.13 8.12
CA GLY A 218 19.20 -15.97 8.99
C GLY A 218 19.43 -17.41 8.51
N GLU A 219 18.87 -17.80 7.35
CA GLU A 219 18.75 -19.22 6.96
C GLU A 219 20.04 -20.01 7.02
N ILE A 220 21.18 -19.40 6.66
CA ILE A 220 22.50 -20.04 6.69
C ILE A 220 23.21 -19.93 8.05
N MET A 221 22.71 -19.13 8.99
CA MET A 221 23.34 -18.84 10.27
C MET A 221 22.59 -19.41 11.45
N GLU A 222 21.27 -19.63 11.31
CA GLU A 222 20.41 -19.99 12.41
C GLU A 222 20.03 -21.46 12.43
N LYS A 223 19.76 -21.96 13.64
CA LYS A 223 19.07 -23.23 13.86
C LYS A 223 17.69 -22.90 14.44
N LYS A 224 16.65 -23.57 13.96
CA LYS A 224 15.32 -23.50 14.59
C LYS A 224 15.43 -23.93 16.05
N ASP A 225 14.82 -23.17 16.94
CA ASP A 225 14.72 -23.55 18.34
C ASP A 225 13.73 -24.72 18.55
N LYS A 226 13.55 -25.17 19.80
CA LYS A 226 12.64 -26.29 20.16
C LYS A 226 11.18 -26.03 19.78
N ALA A 227 10.76 -24.75 19.65
CA ALA A 227 9.44 -24.35 19.23
C ALA A 227 9.35 -24.09 17.70
N GLY A 228 10.42 -24.38 16.94
CA GLY A 228 10.49 -24.18 15.50
C GLY A 228 10.71 -22.73 15.09
N ARG A 229 11.00 -21.81 16.02
CA ARG A 229 11.22 -20.39 15.75
C ARG A 229 12.57 -20.18 15.07
N LYS A 230 12.65 -19.16 14.23
CA LYS A 230 13.84 -18.74 13.49
C LYS A 230 14.42 -17.49 14.16
N PRO A 231 15.31 -17.62 15.16
CA PRO A 231 15.70 -16.51 16.05
C PRO A 231 16.38 -15.33 15.34
N ILE A 232 16.95 -15.52 14.16
CA ILE A 232 17.56 -14.46 13.37
C ILE A 232 16.56 -13.94 12.33
N THR A 233 16.01 -14.82 11.49
CA THR A 233 15.07 -14.44 10.43
C THR A 233 13.82 -13.76 10.98
N ASP A 234 13.25 -14.23 12.09
CA ASP A 234 12.02 -13.65 12.65
C ASP A 234 12.15 -12.14 12.98
N TRP A 235 13.37 -11.66 13.20
CA TRP A 235 13.63 -10.29 13.62
C TRP A 235 14.48 -9.49 12.62
N ASN A 236 14.90 -10.11 11.49
CA ASN A 236 15.78 -9.48 10.51
C ASN A 236 15.43 -9.89 9.08
N PRO A 237 15.70 -9.00 8.12
CA PRO A 237 15.95 -7.58 8.30
C PRO A 237 14.64 -6.84 8.58
N PRO A 238 14.69 -5.61 9.11
CA PRO A 238 13.48 -4.79 9.21
C PRO A 238 12.93 -4.46 7.82
N CYS A 239 11.64 -4.15 7.73
CA CYS A 239 11.13 -3.33 6.65
C CYS A 239 11.44 -1.85 6.96
N GLU A 240 11.52 -1.01 5.95
CA GLU A 240 12.12 0.31 6.05
C GLU A 240 11.18 1.40 5.56
N MET A 241 10.98 2.45 6.37
CA MET A 241 10.43 3.71 5.89
C MET A 241 11.58 4.60 5.44
N ASN A 242 11.58 5.00 4.19
CA ASN A 242 12.64 5.79 3.61
C ASN A 242 12.15 7.16 3.14
N HIS A 243 12.91 8.20 3.46
CA HIS A 243 12.91 9.48 2.76
C HIS A 243 13.84 9.35 1.57
N TYR A 244 13.28 9.26 0.36
CA TYR A 244 14.06 9.08 -0.86
C TYR A 244 14.64 10.40 -1.33
N VAL A 245 15.97 10.44 -1.47
CA VAL A 245 16.75 11.62 -1.86
C VAL A 245 17.51 11.34 -3.15
N GLN A 246 17.62 12.35 -3.99
CA GLN A 246 18.38 12.27 -5.25
C GLN A 246 19.80 11.76 -4.99
N ASP A 247 20.25 10.80 -5.83
CA ASP A 247 21.57 10.18 -5.83
C ASP A 247 21.92 9.34 -4.57
N ALA A 248 20.95 9.12 -3.67
CA ALA A 248 21.14 8.27 -2.50
C ALA A 248 21.13 6.78 -2.85
N PHE A 249 21.74 5.97 -1.97
CA PHE A 249 21.72 4.49 -2.03
C PHE A 249 21.22 3.93 -0.70
N TYR A 250 20.20 3.06 -0.74
CA TYR A 250 19.47 2.53 0.43
C TYR A 250 19.86 1.09 0.81
N GLY A 251 20.95 0.58 0.26
CA GLY A 251 21.63 -0.61 0.76
C GLY A 251 21.43 -1.89 -0.03
N HIS A 252 20.20 -2.18 -0.51
CA HIS A 252 19.92 -3.44 -1.18
C HIS A 252 20.74 -3.62 -2.48
N PRO A 253 21.34 -4.82 -2.73
CA PRO A 253 21.20 -6.07 -1.98
C PRO A 253 22.22 -6.27 -0.87
N TYR A 254 23.25 -5.44 -0.76
CA TYR A 254 24.46 -5.70 0.04
C TYR A 254 24.30 -5.37 1.53
N ILE A 255 23.55 -4.30 1.80
CA ILE A 255 23.41 -3.70 3.12
C ILE A 255 21.92 -3.67 3.48
N THR A 256 21.60 -3.74 4.76
CA THR A 256 20.23 -3.69 5.25
C THR A 256 20.14 -2.90 6.56
N GLY A 257 18.98 -2.35 6.87
CA GLY A 257 18.71 -1.61 8.08
C GLY A 257 19.72 -0.49 8.30
N ASN A 258 20.19 -0.36 9.52
CA ASN A 258 21.16 0.67 9.88
C ASN A 258 22.60 0.30 9.46
N ARG A 259 22.83 0.20 8.14
CA ARG A 259 24.13 -0.05 7.51
C ARG A 259 24.75 -1.40 7.86
N LEU A 260 23.92 -2.42 8.11
CA LEU A 260 24.41 -3.77 8.41
C LEU A 260 24.72 -4.52 7.12
N PRO A 261 26.00 -4.93 6.86
CA PRO A 261 26.33 -5.79 5.75
C PRO A 261 25.61 -7.15 5.84
N ARG A 262 25.06 -7.59 4.72
CA ARG A 262 24.46 -8.93 4.65
C ARG A 262 25.55 -9.99 4.61
N TYR A 263 25.29 -11.12 5.28
CA TYR A 263 26.24 -12.24 5.35
C TYR A 263 26.67 -12.76 3.96
N GLU A 264 25.72 -12.81 3.03
CA GLU A 264 25.94 -13.31 1.67
C GLU A 264 26.96 -12.47 0.89
N PHE A 265 27.17 -11.23 1.27
CA PHE A 265 28.07 -10.28 0.61
C PHE A 265 29.28 -9.89 1.48
N MET A 266 29.46 -10.47 2.67
CA MET A 266 30.54 -10.08 3.61
C MET A 266 31.95 -10.28 3.05
N ASN A 267 32.13 -11.19 2.07
CA ASN A 267 33.42 -11.43 1.43
C ASN A 267 33.73 -10.46 0.27
N ARG A 268 32.87 -9.51 -0.03
CA ARG A 268 33.17 -8.46 -1.02
C ARG A 268 34.26 -7.54 -0.50
N ALA A 269 35.25 -7.24 -1.33
CA ALA A 269 36.35 -6.33 -0.94
C ALA A 269 35.87 -4.89 -0.66
N ASP A 270 34.76 -4.48 -1.29
CA ASP A 270 34.17 -3.14 -1.21
C ASP A 270 32.97 -3.03 -0.24
N ILE A 271 32.71 -4.06 0.59
CA ILE A 271 31.50 -4.10 1.44
C ILE A 271 31.45 -2.95 2.46
N VAL A 272 32.60 -2.53 2.99
CA VAL A 272 32.69 -1.41 3.93
C VAL A 272 32.36 -0.08 3.24
N GLU A 273 32.77 0.08 1.97
CA GLU A 273 32.44 1.26 1.19
C GLU A 273 30.94 1.33 0.90
N TRP A 274 30.32 0.18 0.58
CA TRP A 274 28.87 0.09 0.41
C TRP A 274 28.13 0.43 1.69
N ALA A 275 28.57 -0.08 2.84
CA ALA A 275 27.98 0.26 4.12
C ALA A 275 28.11 1.77 4.42
N ALA A 276 29.26 2.38 4.13
CA ALA A 276 29.48 3.81 4.32
C ALA A 276 28.60 4.69 3.42
N LYS A 277 28.36 4.26 2.17
CA LYS A 277 27.50 4.97 1.20
C LYS A 277 26.02 4.80 1.49
N THR A 278 25.62 3.76 2.23
CA THR A 278 24.21 3.47 2.48
C THR A 278 23.56 4.55 3.35
N THR A 279 22.46 5.09 2.86
CA THR A 279 21.54 5.92 3.65
C THR A 279 20.72 5.00 4.54
N SER A 280 20.80 5.19 5.85
CA SER A 280 19.98 4.44 6.81
C SER A 280 18.50 4.76 6.64
N PRO A 281 17.58 3.82 6.91
CA PRO A 281 16.15 4.11 6.90
C PRO A 281 15.82 5.22 7.91
N ALA A 282 14.84 6.06 7.58
CA ALA A 282 14.32 7.04 8.51
C ALA A 282 13.61 6.36 9.69
N TRP A 283 12.95 5.22 9.44
CA TRP A 283 12.30 4.38 10.46
C TRP A 283 12.43 2.90 10.08
N ALA A 284 12.90 2.09 11.00
CA ALA A 284 12.93 0.63 10.86
C ALA A 284 11.66 0.05 11.51
N THR A 285 10.86 -0.66 10.73
CA THR A 285 9.62 -1.28 11.22
C THR A 285 9.83 -2.78 11.50
N GLY A 286 8.77 -3.49 11.85
CA GLY A 286 8.85 -4.93 12.09
C GLY A 286 9.32 -5.71 10.86
N SER A 287 10.16 -6.72 11.11
CA SER A 287 10.69 -7.61 10.06
C SER A 287 9.58 -8.40 9.38
N HIS A 288 9.62 -8.46 8.06
CA HIS A 288 8.66 -9.20 7.22
C HIS A 288 7.20 -8.72 7.31
N TYR A 289 6.94 -7.50 7.81
CA TYR A 289 5.58 -6.96 7.93
C TYR A 289 4.94 -6.65 6.57
N ALA A 290 5.73 -6.60 5.50
CA ALA A 290 5.28 -6.31 4.13
C ALA A 290 4.45 -5.01 4.05
N PRO A 291 5.07 -3.85 4.25
CA PRO A 291 4.39 -2.55 4.19
C PRO A 291 4.10 -2.17 2.73
N ASN A 292 2.89 -2.48 2.24
CA ASN A 292 2.55 -2.28 0.83
C ASN A 292 2.15 -0.84 0.53
N GLY A 293 1.37 -0.21 1.40
CA GLY A 293 0.86 1.15 1.20
C GLY A 293 1.10 2.06 2.39
N MET A 294 1.22 3.36 2.10
CA MET A 294 1.30 4.41 3.11
C MET A 294 0.68 5.71 2.60
N THR A 295 0.27 6.56 3.52
CA THR A 295 -0.14 7.93 3.24
C THR A 295 0.21 8.84 4.40
N PHE A 296 0.62 10.09 4.15
CA PHE A 296 0.66 11.10 5.19
C PHE A 296 -0.76 11.60 5.48
N TYR A 297 -1.03 11.86 6.74
CA TYR A 297 -2.32 12.37 7.17
C TYR A 297 -2.30 13.91 7.21
N ASP A 298 -3.01 14.53 6.30
CA ASP A 298 -3.17 15.99 6.22
C ASP A 298 -4.65 16.41 6.29
N ALA A 299 -5.39 15.78 7.20
CA ALA A 299 -6.78 16.10 7.47
C ALA A 299 -6.98 16.44 8.97
N ASN A 300 -8.21 16.76 9.36
CA ASN A 300 -8.52 17.24 10.71
C ASN A 300 -9.41 16.28 11.51
N GLN A 301 -9.89 15.17 10.94
CA GLN A 301 -10.81 14.27 11.62
C GLN A 301 -10.12 13.50 12.77
N PHE A 302 -8.87 13.03 12.55
CA PHE A 302 -8.14 12.28 13.57
C PHE A 302 -7.37 13.24 14.48
N PRO A 303 -7.61 13.21 15.80
CA PRO A 303 -6.91 14.09 16.72
C PRO A 303 -5.41 13.77 16.75
N ASN A 304 -4.59 14.82 16.73
CA ASN A 304 -3.12 14.73 16.83
C ASN A 304 -2.49 13.78 15.79
N ALA A 305 -3.04 13.74 14.56
CA ALA A 305 -2.51 12.88 13.50
C ALA A 305 -1.95 13.68 12.32
N LYS A 306 -2.21 14.99 12.25
CA LYS A 306 -1.75 15.82 11.13
C LYS A 306 -0.23 15.85 11.04
N GLY A 307 0.30 15.45 9.87
CA GLY A 307 1.74 15.34 9.63
C GLY A 307 2.33 13.96 9.93
N ASP A 308 1.59 13.07 10.62
CA ASP A 308 1.96 11.66 10.80
C ASP A 308 1.68 10.85 9.54
N ALA A 309 2.25 9.65 9.43
CA ALA A 309 2.00 8.74 8.31
C ALA A 309 1.22 7.50 8.76
N PHE A 310 0.22 7.09 7.99
CA PHE A 310 -0.42 5.78 8.16
C PHE A 310 0.19 4.77 7.19
N VAL A 311 0.42 3.55 7.68
CA VAL A 311 1.03 2.45 6.93
C VAL A 311 0.15 1.21 7.03
N ALA A 312 -0.09 0.55 5.89
CA ALA A 312 -0.72 -0.75 5.81
C ALA A 312 0.35 -1.85 5.77
N TYR A 313 0.40 -2.67 6.82
CA TYR A 313 1.23 -3.86 6.89
C TYR A 313 0.44 -5.08 6.45
N HIS A 314 0.74 -5.59 5.26
CA HIS A 314 0.04 -6.74 4.66
C HIS A 314 0.21 -8.03 5.46
N GLY A 315 1.32 -8.14 6.20
CA GLY A 315 1.58 -9.22 7.12
C GLY A 315 2.59 -10.26 6.64
N SER A 316 3.23 -10.89 7.59
CA SER A 316 4.39 -11.76 7.38
C SER A 316 4.00 -13.14 6.87
N TRP A 317 4.80 -13.69 5.98
CA TRP A 317 4.83 -15.11 5.66
C TRP A 317 6.16 -15.77 6.11
N ASN A 318 7.22 -14.99 6.26
CA ASN A 318 8.57 -15.47 6.57
C ASN A 318 8.94 -15.37 8.07
N ARG A 319 7.93 -15.47 8.96
CA ARG A 319 8.11 -15.48 10.42
C ARG A 319 7.50 -16.72 11.04
N SER A 320 8.09 -17.19 12.13
CA SER A 320 7.56 -18.28 12.95
C SER A 320 6.29 -17.87 13.71
N VAL A 321 6.18 -16.60 14.09
CA VAL A 321 5.00 -15.98 14.69
C VAL A 321 4.55 -14.86 13.77
N LYS A 322 3.27 -14.82 13.44
CA LYS A 322 2.71 -13.81 12.55
C LYS A 322 2.99 -12.39 13.06
N GLY A 323 3.23 -11.48 12.13
CA GLY A 323 3.49 -10.08 12.42
C GLY A 323 3.04 -9.17 11.27
N GLY A 324 2.79 -7.91 11.54
CA GLY A 324 2.09 -7.02 10.63
C GLY A 324 0.59 -7.25 10.71
N TYR A 325 -0.11 -7.44 9.58
CA TYR A 325 -1.57 -7.56 9.48
C TYR A 325 -2.28 -6.41 10.20
N ALA A 326 -1.82 -5.19 9.96
CA ALA A 326 -2.26 -4.04 10.74
C ALA A 326 -2.20 -2.74 9.91
N VAL A 327 -2.97 -1.77 10.33
CA VAL A 327 -2.76 -0.36 9.96
C VAL A 327 -2.21 0.35 11.17
N THR A 328 -1.06 0.99 11.00
CA THR A 328 -0.36 1.72 12.05
C THR A 328 -0.16 3.18 11.67
N LYS A 329 0.01 4.03 12.67
CA LYS A 329 0.40 5.42 12.51
C LYS A 329 1.85 5.57 12.95
N VAL A 330 2.71 6.01 12.05
CA VAL A 330 4.09 6.43 12.34
C VAL A 330 4.06 7.90 12.73
N LEU A 331 4.55 8.20 13.91
CA LEU A 331 4.56 9.52 14.52
C LEU A 331 5.73 10.35 14.00
N PHE A 332 5.46 11.58 13.61
CA PHE A 332 6.47 12.51 13.10
C PHE A 332 6.61 13.75 13.98
N GLU A 333 7.84 14.14 14.26
CA GLU A 333 8.17 15.41 14.88
C GLU A 333 9.34 16.06 14.13
N ASN A 334 9.22 17.34 13.82
CA ASN A 334 10.26 18.11 13.08
C ASN A 334 10.71 17.43 11.77
N GLY A 335 9.80 16.72 11.09
CA GLY A 335 10.10 16.06 9.83
C GLY A 335 10.74 14.67 9.95
N ALA A 336 10.93 14.15 11.15
CA ALA A 336 11.52 12.85 11.41
C ALA A 336 10.54 11.92 12.14
N PRO A 337 10.46 10.62 11.75
CA PRO A 337 9.67 9.64 12.49
C PRO A 337 10.35 9.30 13.83
N TYR A 338 9.53 9.11 14.88
CA TYR A 338 10.04 8.82 16.24
C TYR A 338 9.27 7.74 17.00
N GLY A 339 8.18 7.23 16.45
CA GLY A 339 7.38 6.21 17.12
C GLY A 339 6.32 5.62 16.20
N GLU A 340 5.64 4.58 16.68
CA GLU A 340 4.61 3.87 15.92
C GLU A 340 3.46 3.42 16.83
N GLN A 341 2.22 3.51 16.35
CA GLN A 341 1.01 3.17 17.08
C GLN A 341 0.06 2.37 16.19
N THR A 342 -0.41 1.22 16.66
CA THR A 342 -1.42 0.42 15.95
C THR A 342 -2.80 1.07 16.07
N TYR A 343 -3.50 1.16 14.94
CA TYR A 343 -4.87 1.67 14.84
C TYR A 343 -5.89 0.58 14.54
N VAL A 344 -5.55 -0.33 13.63
CA VAL A 344 -6.38 -1.51 13.32
C VAL A 344 -5.46 -2.71 13.24
N LYS A 345 -5.83 -3.82 13.86
CA LYS A 345 -5.12 -5.09 13.76
C LYS A 345 -6.05 -6.20 13.29
N PHE A 346 -5.68 -6.84 12.19
CA PHE A 346 -6.44 -7.89 11.51
C PHE A 346 -5.97 -9.29 11.85
N GLU A 347 -5.14 -9.43 12.87
CA GLU A 347 -4.64 -10.71 13.39
C GLU A 347 -4.86 -10.75 14.90
N LYS A 348 -5.28 -11.91 15.40
CA LYS A 348 -5.44 -12.19 16.83
C LYS A 348 -5.13 -13.66 17.10
N ASN A 349 -4.15 -13.93 17.95
CA ASN A 349 -3.72 -15.29 18.34
C ASN A 349 -3.34 -16.16 17.11
N ASP A 350 -2.65 -15.59 16.14
CA ASP A 350 -2.30 -16.20 14.84
C ASP A 350 -3.47 -16.49 13.89
N ASP A 351 -4.71 -16.15 14.24
CA ASP A 351 -5.84 -16.15 13.31
C ASP A 351 -5.91 -14.85 12.53
N LEU A 352 -6.24 -14.92 11.24
CA LEU A 352 -6.30 -13.78 10.33
C LEU A 352 -7.74 -13.39 10.03
N PHE A 353 -8.01 -12.09 10.05
CA PHE A 353 -9.33 -11.49 9.77
C PHE A 353 -9.28 -10.49 8.63
N GLY A 354 -8.12 -10.27 8.03
CA GLY A 354 -7.87 -9.41 6.88
C GLY A 354 -6.37 -9.27 6.61
N ARG A 355 -6.05 -8.72 5.43
CA ARG A 355 -4.69 -8.36 5.01
C ARG A 355 -4.72 -6.97 4.38
N PRO A 356 -4.49 -5.91 5.16
CA PRO A 356 -4.52 -4.55 4.63
C PRO A 356 -3.40 -4.33 3.62
N VAL A 357 -3.72 -3.69 2.50
CA VAL A 357 -2.79 -3.43 1.41
C VAL A 357 -2.41 -1.96 1.33
N ASP A 358 -3.42 -1.09 1.29
CA ASP A 358 -3.21 0.33 1.12
C ASP A 358 -4.10 1.15 2.04
N VAL A 359 -3.70 2.39 2.24
CA VAL A 359 -4.40 3.38 3.04
C VAL A 359 -4.52 4.70 2.27
N GLN A 360 -5.73 5.27 2.24
CA GLN A 360 -6.04 6.52 1.56
C GLN A 360 -6.86 7.43 2.47
N VAL A 361 -6.45 8.68 2.64
CA VAL A 361 -7.27 9.68 3.35
C VAL A 361 -8.45 10.08 2.46
N ALA A 362 -9.67 9.95 2.98
CA ALA A 362 -10.89 10.37 2.30
C ALA A 362 -11.12 11.88 2.47
N LEU A 363 -12.03 12.46 1.66
CA LEU A 363 -12.33 13.90 1.71
C LEU A 363 -12.86 14.37 3.06
N ASP A 364 -13.54 13.51 3.80
CA ASP A 364 -14.06 13.79 5.16
C ASP A 364 -12.97 13.63 6.25
N GLY A 365 -11.76 13.25 5.87
CA GLY A 365 -10.63 13.00 6.77
C GLY A 365 -10.62 11.61 7.40
N SER A 366 -11.57 10.73 7.11
CA SER A 366 -11.50 9.32 7.48
C SER A 366 -10.40 8.60 6.69
N LEU A 367 -9.98 7.42 7.15
CA LEU A 367 -8.97 6.61 6.46
C LEU A 367 -9.62 5.40 5.81
N LEU A 368 -9.48 5.29 4.49
CA LEU A 368 -9.88 4.10 3.73
C LEU A 368 -8.75 3.07 3.76
N ILE A 369 -9.10 1.79 3.81
CA ILE A 369 -8.16 0.67 3.91
C ILE A 369 -8.62 -0.43 2.94
N SER A 370 -7.79 -0.81 1.98
CA SER A 370 -8.05 -1.97 1.13
C SER A 370 -7.59 -3.27 1.80
N ASP A 371 -8.34 -4.35 1.60
CA ASP A 371 -8.07 -5.69 2.12
C ASP A 371 -8.25 -6.70 0.99
N ASP A 372 -7.16 -7.19 0.42
CA ASP A 372 -7.17 -8.12 -0.71
C ASP A 372 -7.53 -9.56 -0.32
N TRP A 373 -7.37 -9.93 0.93
CA TRP A 373 -7.77 -11.23 1.45
C TRP A 373 -9.26 -11.28 1.80
N GLY A 374 -9.77 -10.19 2.43
CA GLY A 374 -11.18 -10.04 2.79
C GLY A 374 -12.06 -9.59 1.63
N ASN A 375 -11.50 -9.17 0.49
CA ASN A 375 -12.22 -8.60 -0.66
C ASN A 375 -13.11 -7.42 -0.27
N LYS A 376 -12.53 -6.46 0.47
CA LYS A 376 -13.26 -5.34 1.09
C LYS A 376 -12.45 -4.07 1.08
N ILE A 377 -13.16 -2.97 1.21
CA ILE A 377 -12.60 -1.69 1.59
C ILE A 377 -13.25 -1.27 2.90
N TYR A 378 -12.44 -0.95 3.88
CA TYR A 378 -12.88 -0.43 5.17
C TYR A 378 -12.69 1.09 5.23
N ARG A 379 -13.45 1.70 6.14
CA ARG A 379 -13.29 3.08 6.58
C ARG A 379 -13.05 3.11 8.07
N LEU A 380 -11.95 3.72 8.49
CA LEU A 380 -11.67 4.05 9.87
C LEU A 380 -12.08 5.50 10.12
N THR A 381 -12.93 5.72 11.12
CA THR A 381 -13.48 7.03 11.48
C THR A 381 -13.24 7.28 12.95
N TYR A 382 -12.85 8.50 13.32
CA TYR A 382 -12.81 8.90 14.73
C TYR A 382 -14.22 9.25 15.22
N VAL A 383 -14.62 8.65 16.32
CA VAL A 383 -15.97 8.81 16.90
C VAL A 383 -15.96 9.43 18.32
N GLY A 384 -14.74 9.74 18.79
CA GLY A 384 -14.58 10.25 20.16
C GLY A 384 -14.44 9.11 21.20
N LYS A 385 -14.14 9.50 22.45
CA LYS A 385 -14.10 8.58 23.58
C LYS A 385 -15.47 8.44 24.20
#